data_acf06bd92b0c40066abd3cba1aa009d8
#
_entry.id   acf06bd92b0c40066abd3cba1aa009d8
#
_cell.length_a   1.000
_cell.length_b   1.000
_cell.length_c   1.000
_cell.angle_alpha   90.00
_cell.angle_beta   90.00
_cell.angle_gamma   90.00
#
_symmetry.space_group_name_H-M   'P 1'
#
loop_
_entity.id
_entity.type
_entity.pdbx_description
1 polymer ?
#
loop_
_entity_poly.entity_id
_entity_poly.type
_entity_poly.pdbx_seq_one_letter_code
_entity_poly.pdbx_strand_id
1 'polypeptide(L)'
;MAIFHMSFKILKRSEGKSSVYLSAYQNREKTIDNRTGATWDYSKKEGFFGSTILSPAGTPADLVADSASLWNAVEAAENRKDAQLCRYLDIAIPKELDDGQKKQLVLDYCQENFVDYGMIADIAFHDLNSHNPHAHVMLTLRTVSPAGFGNKEREWNKKENIEAWRENWEVIANGRLKKYGHKSRIDSRSLEEQKEEAERKAVFAKTPQAKSKWIAKSIELDRTPMTRIHRHNWKEGQKLRKLEQEEKRILYKKASLTYHQMTKPIEPEQSMKIEKTPIAQKIKSIFETAKNKLNSKIADFFKPKPKKEEFQSSYEIDELGEHILKKDADNWDQKNNDKIKKQVRENKLKEEADRQRYKEEDQKLKNTSKPTQQNNNSRKLKR
;
A
#
# COMPACT_ATOMS: atom_id res chain seq x y z
N MET A 1 17.57 -1.08 5.14
CA MET A 1 17.19 -1.04 3.71
C MET A 1 15.93 -0.20 3.59
N ALA A 2 15.96 0.83 2.78
CA ALA A 2 14.81 1.69 2.53
C ALA A 2 13.66 0.85 1.90
N ILE A 3 12.43 1.12 2.31
CA ILE A 3 11.23 0.40 1.87
C ILE A 3 10.31 1.41 1.22
N PHE A 4 9.79 1.11 0.02
CA PHE A 4 8.71 1.88 -0.57
C PHE A 4 7.37 1.46 0.07
N HIS A 5 6.69 2.42 0.64
CA HIS A 5 5.28 2.31 1.00
C HIS A 5 4.61 3.66 0.84
N MET A 6 3.57 3.70 0.04
CA MET A 6 2.71 4.87 -0.13
C MET A 6 1.30 4.39 -0.45
N SER A 7 0.35 4.76 0.38
CA SER A 7 -1.06 4.39 0.19
C SER A 7 -1.92 5.64 0.13
N PHE A 8 -2.82 5.71 -0.84
CA PHE A 8 -3.80 6.80 -0.99
C PHE A 8 -5.20 6.30 -0.67
N LYS A 9 -5.97 7.11 0.04
CA LYS A 9 -7.39 6.84 0.34
C LYS A 9 -8.18 8.13 0.32
N ILE A 10 -9.47 8.01 -0.01
CA ILE A 10 -10.44 9.09 0.12
C ILE A 10 -11.27 8.84 1.39
N LEU A 11 -11.34 9.82 2.26
CA LEU A 11 -12.23 9.81 3.41
C LEU A 11 -13.62 10.27 2.98
N LYS A 12 -14.64 9.46 3.23
CA LYS A 12 -16.03 9.79 2.89
C LYS A 12 -16.86 9.88 4.15
N ARG A 13 -17.76 10.88 4.20
CA ARG A 13 -18.71 11.05 5.30
C ARG A 13 -19.68 9.87 5.40
N SER A 14 -20.09 9.29 4.26
CA SER A 14 -20.98 8.11 4.22
C SER A 14 -20.43 6.88 4.93
N GLU A 15 -19.10 6.85 5.21
CA GLU A 15 -18.46 5.78 5.99
C GLU A 15 -18.53 6.02 7.52
N GLY A 16 -19.31 7.00 7.97
CA GLY A 16 -19.39 7.39 9.38
C GLY A 16 -18.11 8.03 9.92
N LYS A 17 -17.28 8.58 9.05
CA LYS A 17 -15.99 9.17 9.40
C LYS A 17 -16.03 10.70 9.28
N SER A 18 -15.18 11.37 10.05
CA SER A 18 -14.98 12.81 10.03
C SER A 18 -13.53 13.14 9.71
N SER A 19 -13.28 14.23 8.97
CA SER A 19 -11.93 14.73 8.73
C SER A 19 -11.29 15.26 10.02
N VAL A 20 -12.09 15.85 10.92
CA VAL A 20 -11.65 16.29 12.25
C VAL A 20 -11.20 15.10 13.11
N TYR A 21 -11.96 13.99 13.10
CA TYR A 21 -11.54 12.74 13.75
C TYR A 21 -10.17 12.25 13.26
N LEU A 22 -9.99 12.21 11.93
CA LEU A 22 -8.76 11.71 11.33
C LEU A 22 -7.59 12.62 11.65
N SER A 23 -7.77 13.94 11.57
CA SER A 23 -6.78 14.94 11.93
C SER A 23 -6.35 14.82 13.40
N ALA A 24 -7.31 14.81 14.34
CA ALA A 24 -7.02 14.62 15.76
C ALA A 24 -6.22 13.34 16.03
N TYR A 25 -6.57 12.25 15.32
CA TYR A 25 -5.84 10.98 15.43
C TYR A 25 -4.40 11.09 14.91
N GLN A 26 -4.17 11.74 13.77
CA GLN A 26 -2.85 11.88 13.16
C GLN A 26 -1.97 12.86 13.93
N ASN A 27 -2.52 14.00 14.35
CA ASN A 27 -1.79 15.03 15.09
C ASN A 27 -1.66 14.73 16.60
N ARG A 28 -2.26 13.64 17.10
CA ARG A 28 -2.24 13.27 18.51
C ARG A 28 -2.74 14.39 19.43
N GLU A 29 -3.83 15.05 19.03
CA GLU A 29 -4.40 16.19 19.72
C GLU A 29 -5.82 15.91 20.21
N LYS A 30 -6.32 16.82 21.04
CA LYS A 30 -7.71 16.90 21.44
C LYS A 30 -8.42 17.96 20.61
N THR A 31 -9.45 17.55 19.85
CA THR A 31 -10.17 18.42 18.93
C THR A 31 -11.67 18.22 19.04
N ILE A 32 -12.45 19.30 18.87
CA ILE A 32 -13.91 19.25 18.79
C ILE A 32 -14.33 19.29 17.32
N ASP A 33 -15.16 18.35 16.92
CA ASP A 33 -15.85 18.37 15.63
C ASP A 33 -17.07 19.29 15.73
N ASN A 34 -16.96 20.49 15.19
CA ASN A 34 -18.00 21.52 15.30
C ASN A 34 -19.34 21.13 14.63
N ARG A 35 -19.31 20.23 13.65
CA ARG A 35 -20.50 19.75 12.95
C ARG A 35 -21.31 18.77 13.80
N THR A 36 -20.64 17.95 14.61
CA THR A 36 -21.29 16.88 15.40
C THR A 36 -21.30 17.16 16.89
N GLY A 37 -20.48 18.11 17.38
CA GLY A 37 -20.23 18.34 18.79
C GLY A 37 -19.35 17.27 19.45
N ALA A 38 -18.90 16.27 18.71
CA ALA A 38 -18.06 15.21 19.23
C ALA A 38 -16.65 15.70 19.57
N THR A 39 -16.14 15.28 20.72
CA THR A 39 -14.75 15.55 21.14
C THR A 39 -13.90 14.31 20.90
N TRP A 40 -12.81 14.50 20.17
CA TRP A 40 -11.80 13.46 19.88
C TRP A 40 -10.52 13.79 20.64
N ASP A 41 -10.05 12.87 21.48
CA ASP A 41 -8.84 13.06 22.29
C ASP A 41 -7.85 11.92 22.06
N TYR A 42 -6.75 12.24 21.40
CA TYR A 42 -5.64 11.35 21.12
C TYR A 42 -4.31 11.84 21.71
N SER A 43 -4.33 12.85 22.57
CA SER A 43 -3.13 13.50 23.16
C SER A 43 -2.24 12.55 23.95
N LYS A 44 -2.81 11.43 24.47
CA LYS A 44 -2.06 10.42 25.22
C LYS A 44 -1.35 9.37 24.35
N LYS A 45 -1.50 9.45 23.02
CA LYS A 45 -0.83 8.49 22.12
C LYS A 45 0.61 8.94 21.85
N GLU A 46 1.52 7.98 21.95
CA GLU A 46 2.94 8.17 21.68
C GLU A 46 3.27 8.13 20.17
N GLY A 47 4.54 8.41 19.85
CA GLY A 47 5.10 8.30 18.50
C GLY A 47 4.87 9.53 17.62
N PHE A 48 4.41 10.65 18.17
CA PHE A 48 4.24 11.91 17.44
C PHE A 48 5.52 12.75 17.49
N PHE A 49 5.96 13.22 16.32
CA PHE A 49 7.19 14.00 16.13
C PHE A 49 6.97 15.40 15.54
N GLY A 50 5.74 15.89 15.64
CA GLY A 50 5.31 17.19 15.15
C GLY A 50 4.50 17.14 13.88
N SER A 51 3.87 18.25 13.55
CA SER A 51 3.07 18.44 12.34
C SER A 51 3.38 19.77 11.68
N THR A 52 2.98 19.92 10.43
CA THR A 52 3.13 21.14 9.64
C THR A 52 2.02 21.21 8.61
N ILE A 53 1.40 22.38 8.48
CA ILE A 53 0.46 22.65 7.39
C ILE A 53 1.20 23.43 6.31
N LEU A 54 1.18 22.91 5.09
CA LEU A 54 1.63 23.61 3.89
C LEU A 54 0.40 24.06 3.10
N SER A 55 0.42 25.30 2.63
CA SER A 55 -0.71 25.87 1.88
C SER A 55 -0.24 26.75 0.72
N PRO A 56 -1.04 26.87 -0.35
CA PRO A 56 -0.79 27.80 -1.44
C PRO A 56 -0.67 29.23 -0.95
N ALA A 57 0.10 30.04 -1.68
CA ALA A 57 0.23 31.46 -1.38
C ALA A 57 -1.15 32.16 -1.41
N GLY A 58 -1.38 33.04 -0.43
CA GLY A 58 -2.64 33.77 -0.30
C GLY A 58 -3.77 32.99 0.40
N THR A 59 -3.51 31.77 0.91
CA THR A 59 -4.48 31.07 1.77
C THR A 59 -4.79 31.91 3.02
N PRO A 60 -6.07 32.08 3.42
CA PRO A 60 -6.43 32.78 4.64
C PRO A 60 -5.72 32.18 5.87
N ALA A 61 -5.11 33.03 6.69
CA ALA A 61 -4.30 32.59 7.83
C ALA A 61 -5.11 31.86 8.90
N ASP A 62 -6.35 32.24 9.11
CA ASP A 62 -7.30 31.61 10.03
C ASP A 62 -7.66 30.18 9.60
N LEU A 63 -7.72 29.93 8.31
CA LEU A 63 -8.00 28.62 7.74
C LEU A 63 -6.89 27.60 8.05
N VAL A 64 -5.65 28.04 8.13
CA VAL A 64 -4.45 27.20 8.33
C VAL A 64 -3.74 27.49 9.65
N ALA A 65 -4.44 28.12 10.60
CA ALA A 65 -3.89 28.43 11.92
C ALA A 65 -3.47 27.14 12.67
N ASP A 66 -4.28 26.11 12.56
CA ASP A 66 -4.02 24.76 13.06
C ASP A 66 -4.86 23.71 12.30
N SER A 67 -4.58 22.44 12.56
CA SER A 67 -5.29 21.33 11.93
C SER A 67 -6.78 21.29 12.32
N ALA A 68 -7.13 21.68 13.54
CA ALA A 68 -8.52 21.72 13.98
C ALA A 68 -9.33 22.75 13.19
N SER A 69 -8.79 23.95 12.99
CA SER A 69 -9.40 25.02 12.20
C SER A 69 -9.59 24.59 10.75
N LEU A 70 -8.55 24.04 10.14
CA LEU A 70 -8.57 23.56 8.75
C LEU A 70 -9.66 22.51 8.54
N TRP A 71 -9.69 21.45 9.36
CA TRP A 71 -10.58 20.32 9.11
C TRP A 71 -12.02 20.57 9.53
N ASN A 72 -12.26 21.45 10.51
CA ASN A 72 -13.60 21.96 10.78
C ASN A 72 -14.13 22.83 9.63
N ALA A 73 -13.30 23.66 9.02
CA ALA A 73 -13.67 24.44 7.84
C ALA A 73 -13.98 23.54 6.63
N VAL A 74 -13.22 22.44 6.42
CA VAL A 74 -13.52 21.44 5.39
C VAL A 74 -14.88 20.78 5.66
N GLU A 75 -15.17 20.36 6.90
CA GLU A 75 -16.47 19.77 7.26
C GLU A 75 -17.63 20.76 7.02
N ALA A 76 -17.45 22.04 7.30
CA ALA A 76 -18.43 23.07 7.06
C ALA A 76 -18.68 23.33 5.56
N ALA A 77 -17.61 23.27 4.74
CA ALA A 77 -17.70 23.46 3.29
C ALA A 77 -18.38 22.28 2.54
N GLU A 78 -18.56 21.14 3.20
CA GLU A 78 -19.11 19.93 2.59
C GLU A 78 -20.53 19.66 3.08
N ASN A 79 -21.56 19.95 2.26
CA ASN A 79 -22.96 19.85 2.67
C ASN A 79 -23.59 18.47 2.46
N ARG A 80 -23.02 17.61 1.60
CA ARG A 80 -23.64 16.33 1.22
C ARG A 80 -23.38 15.24 2.25
N LYS A 81 -24.32 14.32 2.43
CA LYS A 81 -24.19 13.14 3.30
C LYS A 81 -23.12 12.15 2.82
N ASP A 82 -22.85 12.11 1.51
CA ASP A 82 -21.86 11.25 0.85
C ASP A 82 -20.57 12.00 0.47
N ALA A 83 -20.37 13.20 1.04
CA ALA A 83 -19.22 14.04 0.70
C ALA A 83 -17.89 13.32 0.90
N GLN A 84 -17.00 13.44 -0.08
CA GLN A 84 -15.59 13.17 0.10
C GLN A 84 -14.99 14.36 0.85
N LEU A 85 -14.34 14.08 1.99
CA LEU A 85 -13.85 15.10 2.91
C LEU A 85 -12.38 15.46 2.66
N CYS A 86 -11.54 14.45 2.52
CA CYS A 86 -10.13 14.62 2.22
C CYS A 86 -9.57 13.42 1.47
N ARG A 87 -8.43 13.63 0.83
CA ARG A 87 -7.51 12.52 0.50
C ARG A 87 -6.50 12.43 1.62
N TYR A 88 -6.19 11.22 2.04
CA TYR A 88 -5.09 11.01 2.97
C TYR A 88 -4.17 9.91 2.49
N LEU A 89 -2.91 10.06 2.83
CA LEU A 89 -1.87 9.11 2.45
C LEU A 89 -0.93 8.83 3.63
N ASP A 90 -0.43 7.61 3.65
CA ASP A 90 0.61 7.16 4.56
C ASP A 90 1.89 6.97 3.74
N ILE A 91 2.98 7.60 4.14
CA ILE A 91 4.27 7.58 3.45
C ILE A 91 5.33 7.00 4.37
N ALA A 92 5.96 5.89 3.97
CA ALA A 92 7.15 5.40 4.66
C ALA A 92 8.36 6.26 4.29
N ILE A 93 9.09 6.73 5.30
CA ILE A 93 10.27 7.58 5.13
C ILE A 93 11.52 6.71 5.23
N PRO A 94 12.55 6.89 4.37
CA PRO A 94 13.81 6.16 4.50
C PRO A 94 14.43 6.38 5.88
N LYS A 95 14.65 5.30 6.63
CA LYS A 95 15.19 5.34 7.98
C LYS A 95 16.69 5.75 8.02
N GLU A 96 17.34 5.69 6.88
CA GLU A 96 18.76 6.05 6.70
C GLU A 96 19.01 7.55 6.86
N LEU A 97 17.99 8.38 6.70
CA LEU A 97 18.06 9.83 6.87
C LEU A 97 17.96 10.20 8.36
N ASP A 98 18.56 11.33 8.76
CA ASP A 98 18.32 11.92 10.06
C ASP A 98 16.93 12.59 10.13
N ASP A 99 16.50 13.01 11.30
CA ASP A 99 15.14 13.51 11.52
C ASP A 99 14.85 14.81 10.76
N GLY A 100 15.83 15.71 10.66
CA GLY A 100 15.72 16.93 9.87
C GLY A 100 15.57 16.63 8.38
N GLN A 101 16.41 15.71 7.87
CA GLN A 101 16.37 15.27 6.47
C GLN A 101 15.06 14.55 6.14
N LYS A 102 14.54 13.72 7.07
CA LYS A 102 13.24 13.05 6.92
C LYS A 102 12.09 14.03 6.78
N LYS A 103 12.04 15.02 7.68
CA LYS A 103 11.01 16.07 7.63
C LYS A 103 11.09 16.87 6.34
N GLN A 104 12.28 17.38 6.00
CA GLN A 104 12.47 18.18 4.80
C GLN A 104 12.13 17.41 3.51
N LEU A 105 12.44 16.12 3.44
CA LEU A 105 12.08 15.26 2.31
C LEU A 105 10.57 15.23 2.08
N VAL A 106 9.77 15.06 3.16
CA VAL A 106 8.31 15.00 3.05
C VAL A 106 7.72 16.37 2.72
N LEU A 107 8.26 17.45 3.33
CA LEU A 107 7.81 18.81 3.07
C LEU A 107 8.03 19.18 1.60
N ASP A 108 9.25 18.96 1.07
CA ASP A 108 9.57 19.24 -0.34
C ASP A 108 8.65 18.44 -1.28
N TYR A 109 8.46 17.15 -0.98
CA TYR A 109 7.56 16.30 -1.77
C TYR A 109 6.12 16.81 -1.77
N CYS A 110 5.59 17.19 -0.60
CA CYS A 110 4.22 17.70 -0.49
C CYS A 110 4.07 19.06 -1.17
N GLN A 111 5.09 19.93 -1.08
CA GLN A 111 5.08 21.21 -1.77
C GLN A 111 4.98 21.01 -3.27
N GLU A 112 5.90 20.24 -3.86
CA GLU A 112 6.01 20.05 -5.31
C GLU A 112 4.84 19.26 -5.92
N ASN A 113 4.22 18.33 -5.19
CA ASN A 113 3.21 17.43 -5.75
C ASN A 113 1.77 17.80 -5.38
N PHE A 114 1.54 18.60 -4.36
CA PHE A 114 0.20 18.90 -3.88
C PHE A 114 -0.04 20.40 -3.71
N VAL A 115 0.84 21.10 -2.98
CA VAL A 115 0.60 22.50 -2.62
C VAL A 115 0.72 23.42 -3.83
N ASP A 116 1.70 23.20 -4.70
CA ASP A 116 1.88 23.96 -5.95
C ASP A 116 0.71 23.75 -6.94
N TYR A 117 -0.08 22.69 -6.73
CA TYR A 117 -1.32 22.44 -7.49
C TYR A 117 -2.59 22.95 -6.79
N GLY A 118 -2.45 23.65 -5.68
CA GLY A 118 -3.56 24.32 -5.00
C GLY A 118 -4.21 23.54 -3.85
N MET A 119 -3.64 22.42 -3.41
CA MET A 119 -4.08 21.67 -2.24
C MET A 119 -3.45 22.25 -0.97
N ILE A 120 -4.16 22.17 0.16
CA ILE A 120 -3.54 22.31 1.47
C ILE A 120 -3.13 20.91 1.94
N ALA A 121 -1.91 20.79 2.45
CA ALA A 121 -1.36 19.57 3.02
C ALA A 121 -1.14 19.71 4.52
N ASP A 122 -1.87 18.93 5.33
CA ASP A 122 -1.65 18.77 6.77
C ASP A 122 -0.84 17.49 6.99
N ILE A 123 0.40 17.65 7.49
CA ILE A 123 1.44 16.64 7.54
C ILE A 123 1.78 16.35 8.99
N ALA A 124 1.59 15.12 9.44
CA ALA A 124 1.97 14.65 10.77
C ALA A 124 3.09 13.60 10.68
N PHE A 125 4.16 13.81 11.43
CA PHE A 125 5.32 12.92 11.46
C PHE A 125 5.24 11.95 12.63
N HIS A 126 5.47 10.68 12.35
CA HIS A 126 5.38 9.63 13.35
C HIS A 126 6.62 8.73 13.34
N ASP A 127 7.01 8.29 14.55
CA ASP A 127 8.03 7.25 14.76
C ASP A 127 9.37 7.51 14.06
N LEU A 128 9.78 8.77 13.91
CA LEU A 128 10.97 9.13 13.14
C LEU A 128 12.24 8.43 13.62
N ASN A 129 12.35 8.15 14.93
CA ASN A 129 13.50 7.49 15.55
C ASN A 129 13.32 5.97 15.69
N SER A 130 12.27 5.41 15.10
CA SER A 130 11.97 3.98 15.18
C SER A 130 12.43 3.23 13.92
N HIS A 131 12.10 1.93 13.89
CA HIS A 131 12.30 1.11 12.71
C HIS A 131 11.31 1.38 11.56
N ASN A 132 10.28 2.20 11.81
CA ASN A 132 9.19 2.49 10.87
C ASN A 132 8.86 3.99 10.82
N PRO A 133 9.83 4.87 10.47
CA PRO A 133 9.55 6.29 10.31
C PRO A 133 8.55 6.52 9.18
N HIS A 134 7.51 7.31 9.46
CA HIS A 134 6.45 7.56 8.48
C HIS A 134 5.79 8.91 8.68
N ALA A 135 5.14 9.39 7.63
CA ALA A 135 4.29 10.57 7.68
C ALA A 135 2.86 10.21 7.28
N HIS A 136 1.91 10.79 7.98
CA HIS A 136 0.52 10.88 7.56
C HIS A 136 0.29 12.24 6.94
N VAL A 137 -0.31 12.29 5.77
CA VAL A 137 -0.63 13.53 5.07
C VAL A 137 -2.10 13.54 4.74
N MET A 138 -2.79 14.60 5.13
CA MET A 138 -4.17 14.87 4.72
C MET A 138 -4.18 16.03 3.73
N LEU A 139 -4.88 15.86 2.61
CA LEU A 139 -4.97 16.81 1.52
C LEU A 139 -6.41 17.27 1.32
N THR A 140 -6.61 18.57 1.12
CA THR A 140 -7.90 19.11 0.74
C THR A 140 -8.29 18.65 -0.68
N LEU A 141 -9.59 18.60 -0.97
CA LEU A 141 -10.14 18.24 -2.29
C LEU A 141 -10.70 19.46 -3.03
N ARG A 142 -10.54 20.64 -2.46
CA ARG A 142 -10.92 21.91 -3.03
C ARG A 142 -9.69 22.77 -3.23
N THR A 143 -9.70 23.55 -4.28
CA THR A 143 -8.75 24.62 -4.45
C THR A 143 -8.97 25.67 -3.37
N VAL A 144 -7.93 26.44 -3.05
CA VAL A 144 -7.97 27.48 -2.06
C VAL A 144 -7.56 28.82 -2.71
N SER A 145 -8.19 29.89 -2.29
CA SER A 145 -7.92 31.26 -2.70
C SER A 145 -8.00 32.19 -1.49
N PRO A 146 -7.67 33.49 -1.60
CA PRO A 146 -7.87 34.45 -0.52
C PRO A 146 -9.31 34.56 -0.02
N ALA A 147 -10.30 34.13 -0.81
CA ALA A 147 -11.71 34.04 -0.41
C ALA A 147 -12.08 32.73 0.31
N GLY A 148 -11.12 31.85 0.59
CA GLY A 148 -11.32 30.53 1.17
C GLY A 148 -11.44 29.41 0.15
N PHE A 149 -12.20 28.34 0.49
CA PHE A 149 -12.36 27.16 -0.38
C PHE A 149 -13.15 27.46 -1.64
N GLY A 150 -12.57 27.11 -2.78
CA GLY A 150 -13.20 27.09 -4.09
C GLY A 150 -13.97 25.80 -4.38
N ASN A 151 -14.07 25.46 -5.66
CA ASN A 151 -14.72 24.24 -6.12
C ASN A 151 -13.86 23.00 -5.85
N LYS A 152 -14.51 21.82 -5.79
CA LYS A 152 -13.79 20.55 -5.80
C LYS A 152 -13.09 20.34 -7.13
N GLU A 153 -11.81 19.99 -7.06
CA GLU A 153 -11.02 19.65 -8.23
C GLU A 153 -11.07 18.12 -8.44
N ARG A 154 -11.89 17.70 -9.40
CA ARG A 154 -12.10 16.27 -9.68
C ARG A 154 -10.95 15.64 -10.44
N GLU A 155 -10.20 16.43 -11.18
CA GLU A 155 -9.02 15.97 -11.91
C GLU A 155 -7.96 15.35 -10.99
N TRP A 156 -7.88 15.80 -9.74
CA TRP A 156 -6.99 15.20 -8.74
C TRP A 156 -7.33 13.74 -8.39
N ASN A 157 -8.54 13.25 -8.76
CA ASN A 157 -8.95 11.86 -8.49
C ASN A 157 -8.56 10.88 -9.60
N LYS A 158 -7.93 11.34 -10.67
CA LYS A 158 -7.48 10.48 -11.75
C LYS A 158 -6.41 9.50 -11.26
N LYS A 159 -6.47 8.27 -11.78
CA LYS A 159 -5.53 7.19 -11.41
C LYS A 159 -4.09 7.55 -11.81
N GLU A 160 -3.93 8.20 -12.94
CA GLU A 160 -2.65 8.65 -13.47
C GLU A 160 -1.91 9.57 -12.50
N ASN A 161 -2.63 10.44 -11.78
CA ASN A 161 -2.03 11.29 -10.75
C ASN A 161 -1.48 10.46 -9.57
N ILE A 162 -2.19 9.41 -9.16
CA ILE A 162 -1.72 8.54 -8.07
C ILE A 162 -0.45 7.80 -8.48
N GLU A 163 -0.37 7.33 -9.72
CA GLU A 163 0.81 6.68 -10.28
C GLU A 163 1.99 7.67 -10.35
N ALA A 164 1.77 8.86 -10.90
CA ALA A 164 2.77 9.92 -10.96
C ALA A 164 3.27 10.35 -9.56
N TRP A 165 2.39 10.51 -8.59
CA TRP A 165 2.78 10.84 -7.22
C TRP A 165 3.64 9.74 -6.57
N ARG A 166 3.39 8.48 -6.86
CA ARG A 166 4.20 7.35 -6.37
C ARG A 166 5.59 7.34 -7.01
N GLU A 167 5.67 7.56 -8.30
CA GLU A 167 6.92 7.66 -9.04
C GLU A 167 7.74 8.87 -8.58
N ASN A 168 7.11 10.04 -8.40
CA ASN A 168 7.78 11.24 -7.91
C ASN A 168 8.34 11.05 -6.49
N TRP A 169 7.61 10.33 -5.62
CA TRP A 169 8.16 9.97 -4.30
C TRP A 169 9.43 9.14 -4.40
N GLU A 170 9.46 8.16 -5.30
CA GLU A 170 10.67 7.37 -5.56
C GLU A 170 11.83 8.26 -6.03
N VAL A 171 11.59 9.11 -7.00
CA VAL A 171 12.61 10.00 -7.58
C VAL A 171 13.19 10.93 -6.53
N ILE A 172 12.34 11.63 -5.77
CA ILE A 172 12.74 12.62 -4.76
C ILE A 172 13.47 11.92 -3.60
N ALA A 173 12.92 10.82 -3.07
CA ALA A 173 13.53 10.08 -1.97
C ALA A 173 14.88 9.46 -2.38
N ASN A 174 14.98 8.88 -3.56
CA ASN A 174 16.24 8.34 -4.07
C ASN A 174 17.28 9.42 -4.35
N GLY A 175 16.85 10.60 -4.79
CA GLY A 175 17.67 11.79 -4.93
C GLY A 175 18.28 12.23 -3.60
N ARG A 176 17.46 12.29 -2.53
CA ARG A 176 17.92 12.63 -1.16
C ARG A 176 18.85 11.57 -0.59
N LEU A 177 18.52 10.28 -0.73
CA LEU A 177 19.40 9.20 -0.32
C LEU A 177 20.77 9.27 -1.00
N LYS A 178 20.80 9.58 -2.30
CA LYS A 178 22.04 9.77 -3.06
C LYS A 178 22.82 10.99 -2.55
N LYS A 179 22.14 12.12 -2.35
CA LYS A 179 22.75 13.38 -1.86
C LYS A 179 23.47 13.17 -0.53
N TYR A 180 22.91 12.35 0.37
CA TYR A 180 23.49 12.07 1.68
C TYR A 180 24.36 10.79 1.72
N GLY A 181 24.77 10.28 0.57
CA GLY A 181 25.75 9.17 0.46
C GLY A 181 25.21 7.77 0.76
N HIS A 182 23.89 7.61 0.92
CA HIS A 182 23.30 6.31 1.18
C HIS A 182 23.18 5.46 -0.10
N LYS A 183 23.50 4.17 0.02
CA LYS A 183 23.41 3.19 -1.09
C LYS A 183 21.99 2.63 -1.26
N SER A 184 21.16 2.71 -0.23
CA SER A 184 19.77 2.25 -0.27
C SER A 184 18.96 3.01 -1.31
N ARG A 185 18.03 2.33 -1.95
CA ARG A 185 17.05 2.91 -2.89
C ARG A 185 15.69 2.30 -2.63
N ILE A 186 14.65 3.08 -2.88
CA ILE A 186 13.26 2.62 -2.93
C ILE A 186 12.85 2.43 -4.38
N ASP A 187 11.83 1.61 -4.63
CA ASP A 187 11.27 1.33 -5.95
C ASP A 187 9.75 1.29 -5.82
N SER A 188 9.04 2.13 -6.59
CA SER A 188 7.59 2.31 -6.54
C SER A 188 6.81 1.19 -7.23
N ARG A 189 7.51 0.41 -8.06
CA ARG A 189 6.92 -0.67 -8.86
C ARG A 189 6.57 -1.89 -8.00
N SER A 190 5.70 -2.72 -8.51
CA SER A 190 5.38 -4.01 -7.90
C SER A 190 6.62 -4.93 -7.82
N LEU A 191 6.60 -5.90 -6.90
CA LEU A 191 7.67 -6.91 -6.81
C LEU A 191 7.79 -7.73 -8.10
N GLU A 192 6.67 -7.96 -8.78
CA GLU A 192 6.63 -8.68 -10.05
C GLU A 192 7.34 -7.91 -11.16
N GLU A 193 7.03 -6.63 -11.35
CA GLU A 193 7.70 -5.77 -12.33
C GLU A 193 9.21 -5.63 -12.06
N GLN A 194 9.59 -5.49 -10.79
CA GLN A 194 11.00 -5.45 -10.38
C GLN A 194 11.72 -6.78 -10.69
N LYS A 195 11.03 -7.91 -10.47
CA LYS A 195 11.54 -9.25 -10.78
C LYS A 195 11.73 -9.43 -12.28
N GLU A 196 10.73 -9.09 -13.09
CA GLU A 196 10.81 -9.14 -14.55
C GLU A 196 11.96 -8.28 -15.10
N GLU A 197 12.17 -7.11 -14.53
CA GLU A 197 13.30 -6.26 -14.90
C GLU A 197 14.63 -6.92 -14.54
N ALA A 198 14.75 -7.52 -13.36
CA ALA A 198 15.95 -8.23 -12.94
C ALA A 198 16.26 -9.42 -13.87
N GLU A 199 15.23 -10.17 -14.28
CA GLU A 199 15.35 -11.28 -15.23
C GLU A 199 15.80 -10.79 -16.61
N ARG A 200 15.21 -9.71 -17.12
CA ARG A 200 15.64 -9.07 -18.38
C ARG A 200 17.11 -8.64 -18.30
N LYS A 201 17.50 -7.94 -17.22
CA LYS A 201 18.90 -7.52 -17.01
C LYS A 201 19.86 -8.71 -16.91
N ALA A 202 19.42 -9.84 -16.35
CA ALA A 202 20.23 -11.06 -16.33
C ALA A 202 20.48 -11.63 -17.72
N VAL A 203 19.47 -11.55 -18.61
CA VAL A 203 19.60 -12.02 -20.01
C VAL A 203 20.62 -11.17 -20.80
N PHE A 204 20.57 -9.85 -20.62
CA PHE A 204 21.44 -8.90 -21.35
C PHE A 204 22.78 -8.62 -20.65
N ALA A 205 23.08 -9.28 -19.53
CA ALA A 205 24.31 -9.06 -18.79
C ALA A 205 25.53 -9.55 -19.57
N LYS A 206 26.51 -8.66 -19.77
CA LYS A 206 27.73 -8.94 -20.54
C LYS A 206 28.75 -9.80 -19.81
N THR A 207 28.68 -9.87 -18.47
CA THR A 207 29.62 -10.63 -17.65
C THR A 207 28.91 -11.66 -16.79
N PRO A 208 29.55 -12.83 -16.49
CA PRO A 208 28.96 -13.84 -15.59
C PRO A 208 28.61 -13.26 -14.22
N GLN A 209 29.42 -12.35 -13.68
CA GLN A 209 29.19 -11.70 -12.39
C GLN A 209 27.94 -10.79 -12.43
N ALA A 210 27.78 -10.01 -13.50
CA ALA A 210 26.58 -9.18 -13.68
C ALA A 210 25.33 -10.04 -13.83
N LYS A 211 25.43 -11.14 -14.59
CA LYS A 211 24.34 -12.10 -14.77
C LYS A 211 23.92 -12.73 -13.44
N SER A 212 24.87 -13.26 -12.67
CA SER A 212 24.59 -13.89 -11.38
C SER A 212 24.00 -12.91 -10.36
N LYS A 213 24.45 -11.64 -10.37
CA LYS A 213 23.86 -10.58 -9.56
C LYS A 213 22.37 -10.36 -9.86
N TRP A 214 21.99 -10.31 -11.12
CA TRP A 214 20.60 -10.08 -11.50
C TRP A 214 19.72 -11.31 -11.27
N ILE A 215 20.24 -12.52 -11.46
CA ILE A 215 19.55 -13.76 -11.09
C ILE A 215 19.32 -13.82 -9.57
N ALA A 216 20.34 -13.50 -8.77
CA ALA A 216 20.16 -13.43 -7.32
C ALA A 216 19.11 -12.39 -6.92
N LYS A 217 19.07 -11.23 -7.61
CA LYS A 217 18.07 -10.20 -7.39
C LYS A 217 16.64 -10.67 -7.73
N SER A 218 16.44 -11.39 -8.85
CA SER A 218 15.13 -11.92 -9.21
C SER A 218 14.62 -12.94 -8.18
N ILE A 219 15.52 -13.77 -7.62
CA ILE A 219 15.18 -14.71 -6.53
C ILE A 219 14.76 -13.97 -5.26
N GLU A 220 15.43 -12.89 -4.88
CA GLU A 220 15.05 -12.07 -3.70
C GLU A 220 13.66 -11.42 -3.86
N LEU A 221 13.29 -11.08 -5.09
CA LEU A 221 12.03 -10.43 -5.42
C LEU A 221 10.86 -11.41 -5.56
N ASP A 222 11.14 -12.71 -5.71
CA ASP A 222 10.15 -13.78 -5.84
C ASP A 222 9.49 -14.14 -4.49
N ARG A 223 8.87 -13.15 -3.88
CA ARG A 223 8.20 -13.25 -2.59
C ARG A 223 6.85 -12.60 -2.61
N THR A 224 5.98 -13.00 -1.68
CA THR A 224 4.70 -12.34 -1.48
C THR A 224 4.86 -10.89 -1.00
N PRO A 225 4.04 -9.95 -1.48
CA PRO A 225 3.97 -8.61 -0.92
C PRO A 225 3.57 -8.64 0.55
N MET A 226 4.11 -7.73 1.36
CA MET A 226 3.77 -7.65 2.78
C MET A 226 2.29 -7.30 2.97
N THR A 227 1.58 -8.13 3.72
CA THR A 227 0.15 -7.95 4.00
C THR A 227 -0.08 -6.88 5.07
N ARG A 228 -1.06 -5.99 4.87
CA ARG A 228 -1.48 -5.05 5.91
C ARG A 228 -2.21 -5.78 7.03
N ILE A 229 -1.74 -5.62 8.26
CA ILE A 229 -2.33 -6.24 9.45
C ILE A 229 -3.25 -5.23 10.13
N HIS A 230 -4.52 -5.58 10.30
CA HIS A 230 -5.45 -4.80 11.09
C HIS A 230 -5.21 -5.01 12.58
N ARG A 231 -5.38 -3.96 13.38
CA ARG A 231 -5.07 -3.96 14.82
C ARG A 231 -5.83 -5.03 15.62
N HIS A 232 -7.07 -5.34 15.24
CA HIS A 232 -7.86 -6.40 15.92
C HIS A 232 -7.29 -7.80 15.67
N ASN A 233 -6.52 -8.03 14.60
CA ASN A 233 -5.88 -9.30 14.27
C ASN A 233 -4.38 -9.30 14.65
N TRP A 234 -3.98 -8.52 15.64
CA TRP A 234 -2.57 -8.30 15.98
C TRP A 234 -1.78 -9.59 16.24
N LYS A 235 -2.35 -10.53 17.00
CA LYS A 235 -1.67 -11.80 17.33
C LYS A 235 -1.42 -12.65 16.08
N GLU A 236 -2.42 -12.76 15.20
CA GLU A 236 -2.31 -13.48 13.92
C GLU A 236 -1.38 -12.74 12.98
N GLY A 237 -1.47 -11.41 12.97
CA GLY A 237 -0.59 -10.54 12.23
C GLY A 237 0.88 -10.70 12.62
N GLN A 238 1.22 -10.86 13.88
CA GLN A 238 2.59 -11.14 14.31
C GLN A 238 3.10 -12.50 13.79
N LYS A 239 2.24 -13.54 13.78
CA LYS A 239 2.60 -14.83 13.19
C LYS A 239 2.88 -14.70 11.70
N LEU A 240 2.01 -13.98 10.97
CA LEU A 240 2.19 -13.72 9.55
C LEU A 240 3.50 -12.97 9.26
N ARG A 241 3.83 -11.94 10.05
CA ARG A 241 5.09 -11.20 9.92
C ARG A 241 6.33 -12.07 10.12
N LYS A 242 6.28 -13.02 11.05
CA LYS A 242 7.38 -13.99 11.24
C LYS A 242 7.56 -14.88 10.02
N LEU A 243 6.45 -15.35 9.42
CA LEU A 243 6.49 -16.17 8.21
C LEU A 243 7.03 -15.37 7.01
N GLU A 244 6.57 -14.14 6.79
CA GLU A 244 7.08 -13.25 5.75
C GLU A 244 8.59 -12.94 5.92
N GLN A 245 9.05 -12.77 7.16
CA GLN A 245 10.47 -12.58 7.46
C GLN A 245 11.30 -13.84 7.18
N GLU A 246 10.78 -15.02 7.52
CA GLU A 246 11.48 -16.29 7.26
C GLU A 246 11.52 -16.60 5.75
N GLU A 247 10.43 -16.37 5.01
CA GLU A 247 10.42 -16.44 3.55
C GLU A 247 11.51 -15.58 2.94
N LYS A 248 11.58 -14.31 3.34
CA LYS A 248 12.61 -13.37 2.88
C LYS A 248 14.02 -13.85 3.22
N ARG A 249 14.22 -14.43 4.40
CA ARG A 249 15.51 -15.00 4.82
C ARG A 249 15.93 -16.21 3.98
N ILE A 250 14.97 -17.10 3.68
CA ILE A 250 15.20 -18.28 2.84
C ILE A 250 15.57 -17.85 1.42
N LEU A 251 14.82 -16.92 0.83
CA LEU A 251 15.09 -16.39 -0.51
C LEU A 251 16.44 -15.69 -0.59
N TYR A 252 16.81 -14.90 0.42
CA TYR A 252 18.12 -14.26 0.48
C TYR A 252 19.27 -15.29 0.54
N LYS A 253 19.12 -16.36 1.34
CA LYS A 253 20.09 -17.46 1.38
C LYS A 253 20.18 -18.16 0.02
N LYS A 254 19.05 -18.46 -0.62
CA LYS A 254 18.99 -19.08 -1.95
C LYS A 254 19.68 -18.19 -3.00
N ALA A 255 19.38 -16.90 -3.01
CA ALA A 255 20.03 -15.92 -3.90
C ALA A 255 21.54 -15.86 -3.71
N SER A 256 21.99 -15.81 -2.45
CA SER A 256 23.43 -15.80 -2.10
C SER A 256 24.16 -17.06 -2.56
N LEU A 257 23.56 -18.23 -2.32
CA LEU A 257 24.12 -19.50 -2.77
C LEU A 257 24.20 -19.57 -4.31
N THR A 258 23.14 -19.17 -5.01
CA THR A 258 23.12 -19.11 -6.47
C THR A 258 24.21 -18.17 -7.01
N TYR A 259 24.35 -17.00 -6.40
CA TYR A 259 25.41 -16.05 -6.77
C TYR A 259 26.80 -16.67 -6.60
N HIS A 260 27.09 -17.29 -5.45
CA HIS A 260 28.38 -17.93 -5.18
C HIS A 260 28.65 -19.10 -6.11
N GLN A 261 27.65 -19.95 -6.40
CA GLN A 261 27.81 -21.07 -7.34
C GLN A 261 28.16 -20.59 -8.76
N MET A 262 27.51 -19.51 -9.21
CA MET A 262 27.73 -18.96 -10.55
C MET A 262 29.02 -18.15 -10.70
N THR A 263 29.59 -17.69 -9.60
CA THR A 263 30.82 -16.86 -9.60
C THR A 263 32.08 -17.62 -9.18
N LYS A 264 31.97 -18.86 -8.70
CA LYS A 264 33.15 -19.69 -8.41
C LYS A 264 33.94 -19.94 -9.68
N PRO A 265 35.24 -19.74 -9.66
CA PRO A 265 36.12 -20.20 -10.75
C PRO A 265 35.91 -21.71 -10.90
N ILE A 266 35.67 -22.17 -12.11
CA ILE A 266 35.66 -23.60 -12.41
C ILE A 266 37.10 -24.02 -12.52
N GLU A 267 37.59 -24.79 -11.56
CA GLU A 267 38.92 -25.40 -11.67
C GLU A 267 38.96 -26.34 -12.90
N PRO A 268 39.95 -26.23 -13.78
CA PRO A 268 39.97 -26.97 -15.05
C PRO A 268 39.88 -28.49 -14.89
N GLU A 269 40.39 -29.04 -13.80
CA GLU A 269 40.35 -30.48 -13.54
C GLU A 269 38.95 -31.01 -13.14
N GLN A 270 38.11 -30.17 -12.52
CA GLN A 270 36.76 -30.54 -12.13
C GLN A 270 35.80 -30.47 -13.32
N SER A 271 36.04 -29.57 -14.27
CA SER A 271 35.20 -29.47 -15.48
C SER A 271 35.28 -30.73 -16.36
N MET A 272 36.45 -31.34 -16.48
CA MET A 272 36.60 -32.58 -17.27
C MET A 272 35.98 -33.81 -16.61
N LYS A 273 35.91 -33.89 -15.28
CA LYS A 273 35.24 -34.99 -14.55
C LYS A 273 33.74 -34.87 -14.51
N ILE A 274 33.23 -33.65 -14.51
CA ILE A 274 31.78 -33.40 -14.47
C ILE A 274 31.10 -33.68 -15.82
N GLU A 275 31.76 -33.37 -16.95
CA GLU A 275 31.17 -33.62 -18.27
C GLU A 275 30.98 -35.11 -18.61
N LYS A 276 31.68 -36.01 -17.91
CA LYS A 276 31.64 -37.46 -18.19
C LYS A 276 30.70 -38.26 -17.30
N THR A 277 29.99 -37.64 -16.36
CA THR A 277 29.05 -38.35 -15.50
C THR A 277 27.60 -38.34 -16.07
N PRO A 278 26.85 -39.45 -15.93
CA PRO A 278 25.45 -39.51 -16.39
C PRO A 278 24.58 -38.39 -15.75
N ILE A 279 24.93 -37.96 -14.55
CA ILE A 279 24.28 -36.88 -13.82
C ILE A 279 24.56 -35.51 -14.49
N ALA A 280 25.79 -35.26 -14.94
CA ALA A 280 26.15 -34.04 -15.65
C ALA A 280 25.48 -33.93 -17.01
N GLN A 281 25.33 -35.03 -17.72
CA GLN A 281 24.58 -35.09 -18.98
C GLN A 281 23.08 -34.81 -18.73
N LYS A 282 22.52 -35.32 -17.65
CA LYS A 282 21.12 -35.09 -17.26
C LYS A 282 20.91 -33.61 -16.80
N ILE A 283 21.86 -33.04 -16.09
CA ILE A 283 21.87 -31.59 -15.72
C ILE A 283 22.00 -30.75 -16.98
N LYS A 284 22.90 -31.09 -17.91
CA LYS A 284 23.08 -30.38 -19.19
C LYS A 284 21.79 -30.42 -20.03
N SER A 285 21.08 -31.57 -20.10
CA SER A 285 19.82 -31.71 -20.82
C SER A 285 18.71 -30.87 -20.14
N ILE A 286 18.65 -30.84 -18.80
CA ILE A 286 17.69 -29.99 -18.05
C ILE A 286 17.98 -28.51 -18.29
N PHE A 287 19.26 -28.13 -18.32
CA PHE A 287 19.68 -26.75 -18.60
C PHE A 287 19.37 -26.33 -20.03
N GLU A 288 19.65 -27.19 -21.02
CA GLU A 288 19.30 -26.93 -22.42
C GLU A 288 17.78 -26.86 -22.63
N THR A 289 17.02 -27.73 -21.96
CA THR A 289 15.54 -27.71 -22.01
C THR A 289 14.99 -26.42 -21.37
N ALA A 290 15.55 -26.03 -20.24
CA ALA A 290 15.17 -24.77 -19.58
C ALA A 290 15.56 -23.53 -20.41
N LYS A 291 16.75 -23.57 -21.04
CA LYS A 291 17.24 -22.51 -21.95
C LYS A 291 16.36 -22.39 -23.20
N ASN A 292 15.98 -23.52 -23.81
CA ASN A 292 15.12 -23.54 -24.98
C ASN A 292 13.71 -23.06 -24.65
N LYS A 293 13.17 -23.43 -23.46
CA LYS A 293 11.88 -22.96 -22.96
C LYS A 293 11.91 -21.46 -22.61
N LEU A 294 13.05 -20.97 -22.13
CA LEU A 294 13.26 -19.54 -21.89
C LEU A 294 13.39 -18.77 -23.21
N ASN A 295 14.18 -19.31 -24.15
CA ASN A 295 14.35 -18.69 -25.47
C ASN A 295 13.04 -18.67 -26.28
N SER A 296 12.19 -19.70 -26.18
CA SER A 296 10.86 -19.70 -26.80
C SER A 296 9.94 -18.65 -26.19
N LYS A 297 9.95 -18.49 -24.85
CA LYS A 297 9.20 -17.43 -24.17
C LYS A 297 9.72 -16.03 -24.53
N ILE A 298 11.04 -15.87 -24.69
CA ILE A 298 11.67 -14.62 -25.13
C ILE A 298 11.28 -14.33 -26.58
N ALA A 299 11.30 -15.32 -27.46
CA ALA A 299 10.87 -15.18 -28.86
C ALA A 299 9.38 -14.81 -28.97
N ASP A 300 8.53 -15.40 -28.12
CA ASP A 300 7.11 -15.06 -28.05
C ASP A 300 6.88 -13.65 -27.49
N PHE A 301 7.74 -13.17 -26.61
CA PHE A 301 7.70 -11.80 -26.07
C PHE A 301 8.10 -10.74 -27.12
N PHE A 302 9.04 -11.07 -28.01
CA PHE A 302 9.49 -10.18 -29.09
C PHE A 302 8.67 -10.30 -30.39
N LYS A 303 7.68 -11.19 -30.46
CA LYS A 303 6.70 -11.13 -31.54
C LYS A 303 6.02 -9.78 -31.51
N PRO A 304 5.99 -9.02 -32.62
CA PRO A 304 5.32 -7.73 -32.65
C PRO A 304 3.87 -7.96 -32.24
N LYS A 305 3.50 -7.37 -31.12
CA LYS A 305 2.08 -7.31 -30.71
C LYS A 305 1.36 -6.61 -31.87
N PRO A 306 0.20 -7.13 -32.31
CA PRO A 306 -0.59 -6.43 -33.33
C PRO A 306 -0.77 -4.98 -32.86
N LYS A 307 -0.53 -4.04 -33.77
CA LYS A 307 -0.74 -2.61 -33.49
C LYS A 307 -2.09 -2.47 -32.84
N LYS A 308 -2.13 -1.90 -31.63
CA LYS A 308 -3.38 -1.52 -30.99
C LYS A 308 -4.03 -0.53 -31.96
N GLU A 309 -5.12 -0.93 -32.61
CA GLU A 309 -6.05 0.00 -33.22
C GLU A 309 -6.46 1.01 -32.15
N GLU A 310 -6.58 2.27 -32.50
CA GLU A 310 -7.03 3.33 -31.62
C GLU A 310 -8.33 2.89 -30.96
N PHE A 311 -8.26 2.69 -29.64
CA PHE A 311 -9.32 2.13 -28.85
C PHE A 311 -10.31 3.26 -28.52
N GLN A 312 -11.40 3.37 -29.25
CA GLN A 312 -12.59 4.06 -28.77
C GLN A 312 -13.22 3.18 -27.70
N SER A 313 -12.94 3.49 -26.45
CA SER A 313 -13.48 2.76 -25.31
C SER A 313 -14.97 3.05 -25.13
N SER A 314 -15.81 2.10 -25.45
CA SER A 314 -17.20 2.10 -24.98
C SER A 314 -17.30 1.07 -23.86
N TYR A 315 -17.40 1.55 -22.63
CA TYR A 315 -17.72 0.72 -21.45
C TYR A 315 -19.23 0.78 -21.19
N GLU A 316 -19.85 -0.33 -20.92
CA GLU A 316 -21.14 -0.40 -20.25
C GLU A 316 -20.95 -0.77 -18.78
N ILE A 317 -21.74 -0.18 -17.92
CA ILE A 317 -21.80 -0.51 -16.49
C ILE A 317 -22.90 -1.53 -16.33
N ASP A 318 -22.61 -2.73 -15.83
CA ASP A 318 -23.60 -3.72 -15.49
C ASP A 318 -24.36 -3.37 -14.19
N GLU A 319 -25.39 -4.12 -13.86
CA GLU A 319 -26.22 -3.93 -12.66
C GLU A 319 -25.43 -4.06 -11.34
N LEU A 320 -24.18 -4.55 -11.38
CA LEU A 320 -23.25 -4.68 -10.24
C LEU A 320 -22.24 -3.55 -10.18
N GLY A 321 -22.21 -2.62 -11.16
CA GLY A 321 -21.32 -1.47 -11.20
C GLY A 321 -19.90 -1.78 -11.70
N GLU A 322 -19.69 -2.89 -12.39
CA GLU A 322 -18.43 -3.27 -13.00
C GLU A 322 -18.33 -2.78 -14.46
N HIS A 323 -17.12 -2.38 -14.87
CA HIS A 323 -16.86 -1.94 -16.24
C HIS A 323 -16.50 -3.12 -17.13
N ILE A 324 -17.35 -3.46 -18.09
CA ILE A 324 -17.13 -4.51 -19.08
C ILE A 324 -16.87 -3.91 -20.45
N LEU A 325 -15.84 -4.41 -21.15
CA LEU A 325 -15.51 -4.03 -22.54
C LEU A 325 -16.50 -4.65 -23.51
N LYS A 326 -17.23 -3.84 -24.25
CA LYS A 326 -18.27 -4.29 -25.21
C LYS A 326 -17.81 -5.28 -26.28
N LYS A 327 -16.51 -5.32 -26.62
CA LYS A 327 -15.95 -6.19 -27.67
C LYS A 327 -15.48 -7.55 -27.18
N ASP A 328 -15.31 -7.72 -25.86
CA ASP A 328 -14.82 -8.98 -25.28
C ASP A 328 -15.95 -9.87 -24.74
N ALA A 329 -17.19 -9.35 -24.68
CA ALA A 329 -18.37 -10.10 -24.24
C ALA A 329 -18.72 -11.28 -25.16
N ASP A 330 -18.43 -11.17 -26.46
CA ASP A 330 -18.72 -12.21 -27.45
C ASP A 330 -17.65 -13.31 -27.51
N ASN A 331 -16.47 -13.10 -26.93
CA ASN A 331 -15.33 -14.04 -26.95
C ASN A 331 -14.95 -14.62 -25.56
N TRP A 332 -15.70 -14.27 -24.51
CA TRP A 332 -15.49 -14.85 -23.19
C TRP A 332 -16.18 -16.19 -23.11
N ASP A 333 -15.38 -17.22 -22.92
CA ASP A 333 -15.86 -18.59 -22.75
C ASP A 333 -16.90 -18.62 -21.62
N GLN A 334 -18.15 -18.88 -21.95
CA GLN A 334 -19.31 -18.94 -21.05
C GLN A 334 -19.02 -19.76 -19.77
N LYS A 335 -18.15 -20.80 -19.90
CA LYS A 335 -17.66 -21.62 -18.79
C LYS A 335 -16.85 -20.86 -17.74
N ASN A 336 -16.07 -19.86 -18.14
CA ASN A 336 -15.27 -19.05 -17.20
C ASN A 336 -16.16 -18.03 -16.47
N ASN A 337 -17.15 -17.50 -17.15
CA ASN A 337 -18.12 -16.58 -16.56
C ASN A 337 -18.98 -17.27 -15.50
N ASP A 338 -19.44 -18.50 -15.77
CA ASP A 338 -20.18 -19.29 -14.81
C ASP A 338 -19.35 -19.73 -13.60
N LYS A 339 -18.05 -19.96 -13.81
CA LYS A 339 -17.10 -20.28 -12.74
C LYS A 339 -16.85 -19.09 -11.80
N ILE A 340 -16.69 -17.90 -12.36
CA ILE A 340 -16.52 -16.65 -11.61
C ILE A 340 -17.82 -16.30 -10.87
N LYS A 341 -18.98 -16.36 -11.53
CA LYS A 341 -20.29 -16.14 -10.89
C LYS A 341 -20.56 -17.13 -9.75
N LYS A 342 -20.16 -18.38 -9.91
CA LYS A 342 -20.23 -19.39 -8.86
C LYS A 342 -19.32 -19.05 -7.68
N GLN A 343 -18.09 -18.63 -7.91
CA GLN A 343 -17.13 -18.24 -6.88
C GLN A 343 -17.58 -17.00 -6.10
N VAL A 344 -18.11 -15.99 -6.79
CA VAL A 344 -18.68 -14.78 -6.18
C VAL A 344 -19.89 -15.13 -5.31
N ARG A 345 -20.75 -16.03 -5.78
CA ARG A 345 -21.93 -16.50 -5.02
C ARG A 345 -21.53 -17.29 -3.77
N GLU A 346 -20.53 -18.17 -3.87
CA GLU A 346 -19.97 -18.91 -2.73
C GLU A 346 -19.32 -17.99 -1.69
N ASN A 347 -18.58 -16.96 -2.13
CA ASN A 347 -17.99 -15.97 -1.24
C ASN A 347 -19.06 -15.14 -0.52
N LYS A 348 -20.14 -14.75 -1.22
CA LYS A 348 -21.25 -14.01 -0.63
C LYS A 348 -22.03 -14.81 0.40
N LEU A 349 -22.27 -16.10 0.13
CA LEU A 349 -22.89 -17.02 1.08
C LEU A 349 -22.02 -17.25 2.32
N LYS A 350 -20.70 -17.28 2.14
CA LYS A 350 -19.75 -17.40 3.24
C LYS A 350 -19.73 -16.16 4.13
N GLU A 351 -19.76 -14.97 3.53
CA GLU A 351 -19.87 -13.71 4.27
C GLU A 351 -21.20 -13.58 5.04
N GLU A 352 -22.30 -14.05 4.45
CA GLU A 352 -23.61 -14.05 5.11
C GLU A 352 -23.65 -15.04 6.28
N ALA A 353 -23.05 -16.23 6.12
CA ALA A 353 -22.94 -17.22 7.18
C ALA A 353 -22.05 -16.72 8.34
N ASP A 354 -20.94 -16.05 8.04
CA ASP A 354 -20.07 -15.43 9.05
C ASP A 354 -20.80 -14.28 9.79
N ARG A 355 -21.59 -13.46 9.09
CA ARG A 355 -22.44 -12.42 9.71
C ARG A 355 -23.51 -13.02 10.64
N GLN A 356 -24.12 -14.14 10.26
CA GLN A 356 -25.09 -14.82 11.12
C GLN A 356 -24.43 -15.41 12.37
N ARG A 357 -23.28 -16.04 12.23
CA ARG A 357 -22.50 -16.58 13.35
C ARG A 357 -22.10 -15.49 14.35
N TYR A 358 -21.68 -14.32 13.87
CA TYR A 358 -21.39 -13.14 14.71
C TYR A 358 -22.63 -12.65 15.47
N LYS A 359 -23.80 -12.63 14.83
CA LYS A 359 -25.07 -12.24 15.49
C LYS A 359 -25.47 -13.23 16.59
N GLU A 360 -25.28 -14.51 16.36
CA GLU A 360 -25.58 -15.56 17.35
C GLU A 360 -24.61 -15.54 18.53
N GLU A 361 -23.34 -15.28 18.31
CA GLU A 361 -22.35 -15.10 19.39
C GLU A 361 -22.61 -13.85 20.23
N ASP A 362 -22.98 -12.73 19.60
CA ASP A 362 -23.35 -11.49 20.29
C ASP A 362 -24.63 -11.66 21.12
N GLN A 363 -25.61 -12.42 20.61
CA GLN A 363 -26.82 -12.77 21.36
C GLN A 363 -26.54 -13.71 22.54
N LYS A 364 -25.65 -14.68 22.39
CA LYS A 364 -25.21 -15.55 23.49
C LYS A 364 -24.50 -14.78 24.59
N LEU A 365 -23.63 -13.84 24.23
CA LEU A 365 -22.94 -12.95 25.17
C LEU A 365 -23.92 -12.05 25.95
N LYS A 366 -24.93 -11.52 25.30
CA LYS A 366 -25.99 -10.70 25.93
C LYS A 366 -26.89 -11.50 26.85
N ASN A 367 -27.11 -12.79 26.58
CA ASN A 367 -27.92 -13.66 27.43
C ASN A 367 -27.18 -14.18 28.65
N THR A 368 -25.85 -14.27 28.60
CA THR A 368 -25.01 -14.70 29.77
C THR A 368 -24.71 -13.53 30.73
N SER A 369 -25.00 -12.28 30.32
CA SER A 369 -24.75 -11.09 31.16
C SER A 369 -25.98 -10.56 31.92
N LYS A 370 -27.11 -11.29 31.95
CA LYS A 370 -28.24 -10.91 32.82
C LYS A 370 -27.95 -11.25 34.25
N PRO A 371 -27.99 -10.29 35.19
CA PRO A 371 -27.77 -10.57 36.61
C PRO A 371 -28.91 -11.42 37.16
N THR A 372 -28.56 -12.49 37.85
CA THR A 372 -29.46 -13.35 38.62
C THR A 372 -30.11 -12.50 39.73
N GLN A 373 -31.43 -12.24 39.62
CA GLN A 373 -32.18 -11.64 40.73
C GLN A 373 -32.13 -12.60 41.91
N GLN A 374 -31.38 -12.23 42.97
CA GLN A 374 -31.47 -12.89 44.27
C GLN A 374 -32.82 -12.59 44.90
N ASN A 375 -33.61 -13.64 45.07
CA ASN A 375 -34.83 -13.65 45.86
C ASN A 375 -34.46 -13.45 47.34
N ASN A 376 -34.60 -12.22 47.85
CA ASN A 376 -34.58 -11.94 49.29
C ASN A 376 -35.95 -12.19 49.91
N ASN A 377 -36.22 -13.44 50.32
CA ASN A 377 -37.26 -13.75 51.27
C ASN A 377 -36.79 -13.39 52.69
N SER A 378 -37.06 -12.17 53.12
CA SER A 378 -36.90 -11.78 54.51
C SER A 378 -38.03 -12.36 55.40
N ARG A 379 -37.68 -13.34 56.19
CA ARG A 379 -38.51 -13.84 57.30
C ARG A 379 -38.79 -12.70 58.30
N LYS A 380 -40.08 -12.36 58.45
CA LYS A 380 -40.58 -11.64 59.64
C LYS A 380 -40.41 -12.53 60.87
N LEU A 381 -39.62 -12.11 61.81
CA LEU A 381 -39.67 -12.59 63.22
C LEU A 381 -40.27 -11.46 64.08
N LYS A 382 -41.37 -11.84 64.75
CA LYS A 382 -42.02 -11.08 65.84
C LYS A 382 -41.11 -10.99 67.08
N ARG A 383 -40.88 -9.82 67.57
CA ARG A 383 -41.19 -9.41 68.98
C ARG A 383 -41.03 -7.92 69.09
#